data_a9b729841f85112b73fe90ec4d4258e6
#
_entry.id   a9b729841f85112b73fe90ec4d4258e6
#
_cell.length_a   1.000
_cell.length_b   1.000
_cell.length_c   1.000
_cell.angle_alpha   90.00
_cell.angle_beta   90.00
_cell.angle_gamma   90.00
#
_symmetry.space_group_name_H-M   'P 1'
#
loop_
_entity.id
_entity.type
_entity.pdbx_description
1 polymer ?
#
loop_
_entity_poly.entity_id
_entity_poly.type
_entity_poly.pdbx_seq_one_letter_code
_entity_poly.pdbx_strand_id
1 'polypeptide(L)'
;PKGQSESAKLRCQVAHAIGVSASVIEDDFFTAIDDLKQEADDAGAGHLGETAFGSAVFYNYICLDFDLLVKNLDGDEPLAKKAVIALVEAALTTPPTGKQNSFGSRGYALWALAEKGEFQPRSLAAAVCHPISGNNMISDAITRLETFRENLNSVYGQQTAFRKFDVTKPSGSMSL
;
A
#
# COMPACT_ATOMS: atom_id res chain seq x y z
N PRO A 1 -3.27 -43.52 -10.46
CA PRO A 1 -3.52 -42.15 -10.88
C PRO A 1 -3.22 -41.25 -9.71
N LYS A 2 -2.09 -40.53 -9.80
CA LYS A 2 -1.70 -39.55 -8.79
C LYS A 2 -2.67 -38.37 -8.91
N GLY A 3 -3.53 -38.18 -7.93
CA GLY A 3 -4.33 -36.95 -7.80
C GLY A 3 -3.38 -35.78 -7.84
N GLN A 4 -3.55 -34.93 -8.83
CA GLN A 4 -2.99 -33.59 -8.81
C GLN A 4 -3.62 -32.90 -7.60
N SER A 5 -2.84 -32.60 -6.59
CA SER A 5 -3.26 -31.66 -5.57
C SER A 5 -3.52 -30.35 -6.31
N GLU A 6 -4.78 -29.97 -6.47
CA GLU A 6 -5.10 -28.58 -6.79
C GLU A 6 -4.44 -27.75 -5.70
N SER A 7 -3.34 -27.10 -6.04
CA SER A 7 -2.70 -26.17 -5.11
C SER A 7 -3.73 -25.12 -4.78
N ALA A 8 -4.13 -25.05 -3.52
CA ALA A 8 -5.05 -24.07 -3.00
C ALA A 8 -4.49 -22.68 -3.30
N LYS A 9 -4.96 -22.05 -4.38
CA LYS A 9 -4.52 -20.71 -4.78
C LYS A 9 -5.30 -19.69 -3.95
N LEU A 10 -4.68 -19.19 -2.90
CA LEU A 10 -5.22 -18.02 -2.20
C LEU A 10 -5.25 -16.85 -3.20
N ARG A 11 -6.45 -16.34 -3.51
CA ARG A 11 -6.60 -15.13 -4.31
C ARG A 11 -6.65 -13.92 -3.40
N CYS A 12 -5.51 -13.60 -2.83
CA CYS A 12 -5.27 -12.29 -2.26
C CYS A 12 -4.34 -11.54 -3.23
N GLN A 13 -4.81 -10.44 -3.77
CA GLN A 13 -4.05 -9.57 -4.65
C GLN A 13 -3.65 -8.32 -3.87
N VAL A 14 -2.36 -8.11 -3.72
CA VAL A 14 -1.79 -6.89 -3.17
C VAL A 14 -1.12 -6.17 -4.33
N ALA A 15 -1.69 -5.05 -4.74
CA ALA A 15 -1.09 -4.23 -5.80
C ALA A 15 0.13 -3.49 -5.27
N HIS A 16 1.08 -3.19 -6.16
CA HIS A 16 2.17 -2.28 -5.84
C HIS A 16 1.60 -0.91 -5.42
N ALA A 17 2.20 -0.31 -4.40
CA ALA A 17 1.87 1.04 -3.99
C ALA A 17 2.12 2.02 -5.15
N ILE A 18 1.14 2.86 -5.44
CA ILE A 18 1.22 3.88 -6.49
C ILE A 18 1.44 5.22 -5.81
N GLY A 19 2.52 5.92 -6.16
CA GLY A 19 2.72 7.31 -5.76
C GLY A 19 1.69 8.21 -6.44
N VAL A 20 0.88 8.93 -5.67
CA VAL A 20 -0.22 9.73 -6.20
C VAL A 20 0.02 11.23 -6.12
N SER A 21 1.03 11.66 -5.38
CA SER A 21 1.41 13.07 -5.29
C SER A 21 2.55 13.42 -6.25
N ALA A 22 2.57 14.67 -6.71
CA ALA A 22 3.76 15.24 -7.34
C ALA A 22 4.86 15.31 -6.27
N SER A 23 5.96 14.62 -6.51
CA SER A 23 7.13 14.63 -5.62
C SER A 23 8.36 15.09 -6.39
N VAL A 24 9.21 15.86 -5.71
CA VAL A 24 10.57 16.13 -6.19
C VAL A 24 11.43 14.99 -5.68
N ILE A 25 12.19 14.39 -6.58
CA ILE A 25 13.22 13.42 -6.23
C ILE A 25 14.51 14.21 -6.07
N GLU A 26 15.11 14.09 -4.90
CA GLU A 26 16.42 14.71 -4.61
C GLU A 26 17.47 13.61 -4.59
N ASP A 27 18.56 13.82 -5.29
CA ASP A 27 19.68 12.87 -5.34
C ASP A 27 20.76 13.30 -4.35
N ASP A 28 21.19 12.37 -3.52
CA ASP A 28 22.31 12.54 -2.60
C ASP A 28 23.47 11.67 -3.06
N PHE A 29 24.60 12.30 -3.28
CA PHE A 29 25.83 11.64 -3.69
C PHE A 29 26.72 11.43 -2.48
N PHE A 30 27.22 10.22 -2.31
CA PHE A 30 28.19 9.91 -1.26
C PHE A 30 29.42 9.26 -1.86
N THR A 31 30.58 9.58 -1.25
CA THR A 31 31.86 8.96 -1.60
C THR A 31 32.35 8.15 -0.40
N ALA A 32 32.80 6.93 -0.65
CA ALA A 32 33.54 6.15 0.34
C ALA A 32 35.05 6.28 0.05
N ILE A 33 35.80 6.73 1.04
CA ILE A 33 37.26 6.75 0.99
C ILE A 33 37.71 5.47 1.71
N ASP A 34 38.61 4.72 1.09
CA ASP A 34 39.23 3.56 1.73
C ASP A 34 40.44 4.04 2.56
N ASP A 35 40.20 4.21 3.87
CA ASP A 35 41.23 4.68 4.81
C ASP A 35 42.37 3.66 5.03
N LEU A 36 42.27 2.47 4.45
CA LEU A 36 43.29 1.42 4.54
C LEU A 36 44.23 1.39 3.33
N LYS A 37 43.97 2.22 2.31
CA LYS A 37 44.88 2.34 1.16
C LYS A 37 46.22 2.98 1.56
N GLN A 38 47.32 2.36 1.13
CA GLN A 38 48.65 2.91 1.29
C GLN A 38 48.90 4.03 0.27
N GLU A 39 49.75 5.00 0.61
CA GLU A 39 50.07 6.18 -0.24
C GLU A 39 50.57 5.88 -1.67
N ALA A 40 50.87 4.62 -1.99
CA ALA A 40 51.30 4.18 -3.33
C ALA A 40 50.12 3.79 -4.25
N ASP A 41 48.93 3.63 -3.72
CA ASP A 41 47.74 3.34 -4.51
C ASP A 41 47.02 4.63 -4.87
N ASP A 42 46.58 4.72 -6.14
CA ASP A 42 45.88 5.89 -6.67
C ASP A 42 44.74 6.32 -5.71
N ALA A 43 44.89 7.55 -5.18
CA ALA A 43 44.02 8.14 -4.15
C ALA A 43 42.62 8.56 -4.70
N GLY A 44 42.17 7.96 -5.79
CA GLY A 44 40.84 8.17 -6.33
C GLY A 44 39.74 7.70 -5.37
N ALA A 45 38.62 8.38 -5.34
CA ALA A 45 37.44 8.00 -4.60
C ALA A 45 37.09 6.53 -4.90
N GLY A 46 37.22 5.67 -3.88
CA GLY A 46 37.08 4.21 -4.07
C GLY A 46 35.67 3.78 -4.50
N HIS A 47 34.69 4.57 -4.22
CA HIS A 47 33.31 4.34 -4.65
C HIS A 47 32.49 5.64 -4.61
N LEU A 48 31.86 5.95 -5.72
CA LEU A 48 30.83 6.99 -5.79
C LEU A 48 29.47 6.30 -5.77
N GLY A 49 28.66 6.57 -4.77
CA GLY A 49 27.30 6.06 -4.66
C GLY A 49 26.27 7.18 -4.74
N GLU A 50 25.08 6.84 -5.20
CA GLU A 50 23.95 7.74 -5.32
C GLU A 50 22.75 7.18 -4.56
N THR A 51 22.03 8.01 -3.83
CA THR A 51 20.77 7.64 -3.16
C THR A 51 19.72 8.69 -3.47
N ALA A 52 18.61 8.26 -4.07
CA ALA A 52 17.49 9.12 -4.35
C ALA A 52 16.53 9.20 -3.16
N PHE A 53 16.09 10.40 -2.82
CA PHE A 53 15.12 10.70 -1.79
C PHE A 53 13.82 11.18 -2.42
N GLY A 54 12.70 10.59 -2.02
CA GLY A 54 11.38 11.02 -2.45
C GLY A 54 10.37 10.89 -1.34
N SER A 55 9.55 11.92 -1.14
CA SER A 55 8.38 11.87 -0.25
C SER A 55 7.12 11.93 -1.08
N ALA A 56 6.22 10.97 -0.89
CA ALA A 56 4.98 10.91 -1.65
C ALA A 56 3.83 10.35 -0.81
N VAL A 57 2.61 10.69 -1.23
CA VAL A 57 1.40 9.99 -0.79
C VAL A 57 1.25 8.75 -1.65
N PHE A 58 1.01 7.61 -1.00
CA PHE A 58 0.86 6.32 -1.68
C PHE A 58 -0.56 5.79 -1.56
N TYR A 59 -1.07 5.27 -2.66
CA TYR A 59 -2.31 4.51 -2.73
C TYR A 59 -1.98 3.02 -2.81
N ASN A 60 -2.52 2.25 -1.88
CA ASN A 60 -2.45 0.79 -1.88
C ASN A 60 -3.82 0.18 -2.18
N TYR A 61 -3.85 -0.93 -2.89
CA TYR A 61 -5.05 -1.68 -3.18
C TYR A 61 -4.84 -3.15 -2.84
N ILE A 62 -5.77 -3.70 -2.05
CA ILE A 62 -5.80 -5.12 -1.68
C ILE A 62 -7.17 -5.68 -2.03
N CYS A 63 -7.19 -6.83 -2.66
CA CYS A 63 -8.41 -7.58 -2.97
C CYS A 63 -8.29 -9.00 -2.45
N LEU A 64 -9.31 -9.48 -1.76
CA LEU A 64 -9.36 -10.81 -1.20
C LEU A 64 -10.67 -11.51 -1.59
N ASP A 65 -10.56 -12.75 -2.09
CA ASP A 65 -11.67 -13.67 -2.27
C ASP A 65 -11.90 -14.43 -0.96
N PHE A 66 -12.93 -14.00 -0.20
CA PHE A 66 -13.23 -14.56 1.11
C PHE A 66 -13.75 -15.99 1.02
N ASP A 67 -14.59 -16.31 0.03
CA ASP A 67 -15.18 -17.64 -0.11
C ASP A 67 -14.10 -18.66 -0.47
N LEU A 68 -13.16 -18.27 -1.32
CA LEU A 68 -12.00 -19.10 -1.63
C LEU A 68 -11.08 -19.27 -0.41
N LEU A 69 -10.92 -18.26 0.42
CA LEU A 69 -10.18 -18.38 1.68
C LEU A 69 -10.83 -19.40 2.60
N VAL A 70 -12.15 -19.32 2.80
CA VAL A 70 -12.90 -20.28 3.61
C VAL A 70 -12.74 -21.70 3.05
N LYS A 71 -12.89 -21.87 1.73
CA LYS A 71 -12.69 -23.17 1.08
C LYS A 71 -11.28 -23.73 1.31
N ASN A 72 -10.25 -22.88 1.24
CA ASN A 72 -8.86 -23.28 1.47
C ASN A 72 -8.55 -23.64 2.93
N LEU A 73 -9.40 -23.21 3.84
CA LEU A 73 -9.33 -23.52 5.27
C LEU A 73 -10.34 -24.63 5.65
N ASP A 74 -10.68 -25.52 4.72
CA ASP A 74 -11.59 -26.66 4.92
C ASP A 74 -12.95 -26.26 5.52
N GLY A 75 -13.42 -25.05 5.21
CA GLY A 75 -14.70 -24.52 5.68
C GLY A 75 -14.62 -23.80 7.04
N ASP A 76 -13.43 -23.61 7.62
CA ASP A 76 -13.28 -22.89 8.89
C ASP A 76 -13.46 -21.37 8.70
N GLU A 77 -14.73 -20.95 8.64
CA GLU A 77 -15.10 -19.53 8.51
C GLU A 77 -14.61 -18.66 9.68
N PRO A 78 -14.68 -19.10 10.95
CA PRO A 78 -14.10 -18.35 12.07
C PRO A 78 -12.60 -18.07 11.90
N LEU A 79 -11.82 -19.03 11.43
CA LEU A 79 -10.38 -18.85 11.15
C LEU A 79 -10.18 -17.90 9.98
N ALA A 80 -10.97 -18.03 8.90
CA ALA A 80 -10.92 -17.11 7.77
C ALA A 80 -11.18 -15.65 8.18
N LYS A 81 -12.17 -15.41 9.04
CA LYS A 81 -12.45 -14.07 9.59
C LYS A 81 -11.26 -13.52 10.38
N LYS A 82 -10.66 -14.33 11.26
CA LYS A 82 -9.45 -13.93 12.00
C LYS A 82 -8.29 -13.57 11.06
N ALA A 83 -8.09 -14.36 10.01
CA ALA A 83 -7.04 -14.11 9.03
C ALA A 83 -7.27 -12.78 8.28
N VAL A 84 -8.51 -12.46 7.90
CA VAL A 84 -8.84 -11.18 7.25
C VAL A 84 -8.61 -10.01 8.20
N ILE A 85 -9.01 -10.11 9.46
CA ILE A 85 -8.78 -9.06 10.47
C ILE A 85 -7.27 -8.81 10.62
N ALA A 86 -6.47 -9.87 10.77
CA ALA A 86 -5.01 -9.76 10.90
C ALA A 86 -4.37 -9.16 9.63
N LEU A 87 -4.86 -9.52 8.43
CA LEU A 87 -4.41 -8.93 7.18
C LEU A 87 -4.69 -7.42 7.12
N VAL A 88 -5.91 -7.01 7.48
CA VAL A 88 -6.29 -5.59 7.50
C VAL A 88 -5.44 -4.82 8.49
N GLU A 89 -5.26 -5.34 9.71
CA GLU A 89 -4.42 -4.72 10.72
C GLU A 89 -2.98 -4.56 10.22
N ALA A 90 -2.39 -5.62 9.68
CA ALA A 90 -1.04 -5.58 9.12
C ALA A 90 -0.93 -4.57 7.96
N ALA A 91 -1.90 -4.56 7.04
CA ALA A 91 -1.89 -3.64 5.90
C ALA A 91 -1.94 -2.16 6.31
N LEU A 92 -2.57 -1.85 7.45
CA LEU A 92 -2.75 -0.48 7.92
C LEU A 92 -1.63 0.01 8.85
N THR A 93 -0.93 -0.91 9.50
CA THR A 93 0.03 -0.57 10.56
C THR A 93 1.47 -0.98 10.27
N THR A 94 1.71 -1.83 9.25
CA THR A 94 3.05 -2.31 8.94
C THR A 94 3.68 -1.45 7.83
N PRO A 95 4.64 -0.58 8.16
CA PRO A 95 5.36 0.21 7.17
C PRO A 95 6.42 -0.64 6.44
N PRO A 96 6.99 -0.15 5.32
CA PRO A 96 8.15 -0.75 4.71
C PRO A 96 9.31 -0.91 5.70
N THR A 97 10.02 -2.05 5.64
CA THR A 97 11.14 -2.34 6.56
C THR A 97 12.50 -1.95 6.00
N GLY A 98 12.60 -1.72 4.68
CA GLY A 98 13.85 -1.34 4.02
C GLY A 98 14.30 0.07 4.36
N LYS A 99 15.62 0.28 4.45
CA LYS A 99 16.27 1.59 4.66
C LYS A 99 15.71 2.40 5.85
N GLN A 100 15.25 1.76 6.91
CA GLN A 100 14.67 2.44 8.07
C GLN A 100 15.67 3.35 8.79
N ASN A 101 16.96 2.98 8.80
CA ASN A 101 18.00 3.82 9.40
C ASN A 101 18.21 5.14 8.65
N SER A 102 17.95 5.14 7.33
CA SER A 102 18.10 6.34 6.50
C SER A 102 16.83 7.18 6.47
N PHE A 103 15.65 6.56 6.39
CA PHE A 103 14.40 7.28 6.13
C PHE A 103 13.43 7.30 7.31
N GLY A 104 13.51 6.35 8.24
CA GLY A 104 12.64 6.29 9.41
C GLY A 104 11.13 6.24 9.07
N SER A 105 10.77 5.71 7.90
CA SER A 105 9.40 5.70 7.39
C SER A 105 8.53 4.70 8.16
N ARG A 106 7.93 5.14 9.27
CA ARG A 106 7.09 4.34 10.17
C ARG A 106 5.65 4.84 10.22
N GLY A 107 5.12 5.28 9.09
CA GLY A 107 3.76 5.79 9.00
C GLY A 107 2.72 4.68 9.00
N TYR A 108 1.60 4.93 9.66
CA TYR A 108 0.37 4.14 9.52
C TYR A 108 -0.49 4.72 8.39
N ALA A 109 -1.48 3.94 7.93
CA ALA A 109 -2.43 4.42 6.95
C ALA A 109 -3.22 5.61 7.51
N LEU A 110 -3.30 6.70 6.75
CA LEU A 110 -4.03 7.92 7.15
C LEU A 110 -5.51 7.84 6.80
N TRP A 111 -5.84 7.05 5.79
CA TRP A 111 -7.20 6.81 5.34
C TRP A 111 -7.30 5.39 4.80
N ALA A 112 -8.40 4.74 5.08
CA ALA A 112 -8.70 3.45 4.49
C ALA A 112 -10.19 3.28 4.19
N LEU A 113 -10.47 2.55 3.14
CA LEU A 113 -11.79 2.11 2.73
C LEU A 113 -11.76 0.61 2.50
N ALA A 114 -12.63 -0.10 3.21
CA ALA A 114 -12.93 -1.50 2.96
C ALA A 114 -14.32 -1.61 2.34
N GLU A 115 -14.44 -2.34 1.25
CA GLU A 115 -15.71 -2.69 0.61
C GLU A 115 -15.90 -4.20 0.61
N LYS A 116 -17.12 -4.65 0.90
CA LYS A 116 -17.53 -6.06 0.83
C LYS A 116 -18.76 -6.18 -0.06
N GLY A 117 -18.68 -7.05 -1.05
CA GLY A 117 -19.78 -7.35 -1.96
C GLY A 117 -19.51 -8.60 -2.76
N GLU A 118 -20.49 -9.04 -3.54
CA GLU A 118 -20.40 -10.24 -4.37
C GLU A 118 -20.07 -9.92 -5.83
N PHE A 119 -19.88 -8.63 -6.13
CA PHE A 119 -19.53 -8.18 -7.46
C PHE A 119 -18.01 -8.14 -7.64
N GLN A 120 -17.60 -8.01 -8.90
CA GLN A 120 -16.20 -7.84 -9.20
C GLN A 120 -15.60 -6.66 -8.43
N PRO A 121 -14.47 -6.86 -7.72
CA PRO A 121 -13.78 -5.81 -7.00
C PRO A 121 -13.38 -4.66 -7.93
N ARG A 122 -13.45 -3.44 -7.41
CA ARG A 122 -13.11 -2.23 -8.15
C ARG A 122 -11.97 -1.47 -7.48
N SER A 123 -11.01 -1.01 -8.25
CA SER A 123 -9.96 -0.13 -7.77
C SER A 123 -10.36 1.34 -7.96
N LEU A 124 -9.98 2.18 -7.01
CA LEU A 124 -10.14 3.63 -7.11
C LEU A 124 -8.89 4.32 -7.68
N ALA A 125 -7.91 3.59 -8.17
CA ALA A 125 -6.65 4.13 -8.67
C ALA A 125 -6.84 5.18 -9.77
N ALA A 126 -7.89 5.05 -10.58
CA ALA A 126 -8.22 6.03 -11.64
C ALA A 126 -8.52 7.43 -11.10
N ALA A 127 -8.97 7.56 -9.85
CA ALA A 127 -9.20 8.85 -9.22
C ALA A 127 -7.92 9.68 -9.05
N VAL A 128 -6.79 9.01 -8.98
CA VAL A 128 -5.47 9.58 -8.67
C VAL A 128 -4.46 9.37 -9.80
N CYS A 129 -4.93 9.14 -11.04
CA CYS A 129 -4.06 9.00 -12.21
C CYS A 129 -3.36 10.30 -12.61
N HIS A 130 -3.88 11.46 -12.18
CA HIS A 130 -3.19 12.74 -12.30
C HIS A 130 -2.52 13.08 -10.97
N PRO A 131 -1.23 13.42 -10.97
CA PRO A 131 -0.51 13.76 -9.75
C PRO A 131 -1.21 14.85 -8.94
N ILE A 132 -1.22 14.71 -7.64
CA ILE A 132 -1.76 15.69 -6.70
C ILE A 132 -0.62 16.59 -6.26
N SER A 133 -0.84 17.90 -6.31
CA SER A 133 0.17 18.90 -5.94
C SER A 133 -0.45 19.94 -5.01
N GLY A 134 0.39 20.69 -4.30
CA GLY A 134 -0.03 21.73 -3.37
C GLY A 134 0.16 21.35 -1.91
N ASN A 135 -0.39 22.15 -1.01
CA ASN A 135 -0.13 22.04 0.43
C ASN A 135 -1.01 21.00 1.15
N ASN A 136 -2.09 20.54 0.51
CA ASN A 136 -3.08 19.66 1.13
C ASN A 136 -3.19 18.29 0.44
N MET A 137 -2.08 17.76 -0.08
CA MET A 137 -2.06 16.57 -0.93
C MET A 137 -2.83 15.38 -0.36
N ILE A 138 -2.75 15.13 0.94
CA ILE A 138 -3.46 14.01 1.60
C ILE A 138 -4.96 14.23 1.56
N SER A 139 -5.45 15.41 1.97
CA SER A 139 -6.87 15.73 1.96
C SER A 139 -7.46 15.72 0.55
N ASP A 140 -6.69 16.21 -0.42
CA ASP A 140 -7.11 16.24 -1.84
C ASP A 140 -7.15 14.81 -2.42
N ALA A 141 -6.20 13.95 -2.05
CA ALA A 141 -6.23 12.53 -2.43
C ALA A 141 -7.49 11.85 -1.90
N ILE A 142 -7.78 12.00 -0.62
CA ILE A 142 -8.96 11.43 0.03
C ILE A 142 -10.23 11.92 -0.66
N THR A 143 -10.34 13.23 -0.90
CA THR A 143 -11.50 13.83 -1.56
C THR A 143 -11.71 13.27 -2.96
N ARG A 144 -10.66 13.13 -3.75
CA ARG A 144 -10.74 12.53 -5.10
C ARG A 144 -11.20 11.08 -5.06
N LEU A 145 -10.66 10.28 -4.14
CA LEU A 145 -11.04 8.87 -3.97
C LEU A 145 -12.51 8.74 -3.57
N GLU A 146 -12.98 9.53 -2.60
CA GLU A 146 -14.37 9.51 -2.14
C GLU A 146 -15.33 9.95 -3.24
N THR A 147 -15.05 11.06 -3.91
CA THR A 147 -15.87 11.55 -5.03
C THR A 147 -15.93 10.52 -6.16
N PHE A 148 -14.80 9.92 -6.52
CA PHE A 148 -14.78 8.91 -7.57
C PHE A 148 -15.59 7.67 -7.21
N ARG A 149 -15.50 7.23 -5.93
CA ARG A 149 -16.33 6.15 -5.42
C ARG A 149 -17.83 6.46 -5.51
N GLU A 150 -18.23 7.67 -5.13
CA GLU A 150 -19.63 8.13 -5.23
C GLU A 150 -20.11 8.15 -6.67
N ASN A 151 -19.27 8.63 -7.60
CA ASN A 151 -19.57 8.62 -9.03
C ASN A 151 -19.74 7.18 -9.55
N LEU A 152 -18.87 6.24 -9.14
CA LEU A 152 -19.03 4.84 -9.50
C LEU A 152 -20.33 4.26 -8.94
N ASN A 153 -20.71 4.59 -7.71
CA ASN A 153 -21.96 4.15 -7.11
C ASN A 153 -23.18 4.72 -7.86
N SER A 154 -23.10 5.97 -8.31
CA SER A 154 -24.17 6.62 -9.08
C SER A 154 -24.39 5.97 -10.44
N VAL A 155 -23.29 5.59 -11.13
CA VAL A 155 -23.34 5.03 -12.48
C VAL A 155 -23.67 3.54 -12.48
N TYR A 156 -23.03 2.78 -11.58
CA TYR A 156 -23.13 1.31 -11.56
C TYR A 156 -24.01 0.76 -10.43
N GLY A 157 -24.57 1.62 -9.60
CA GLY A 157 -25.33 1.28 -8.41
C GLY A 157 -24.42 1.03 -7.18
N GLN A 158 -24.96 1.26 -6.00
CA GLN A 158 -24.28 0.92 -4.76
C GLN A 158 -24.33 -0.58 -4.54
N GLN A 159 -23.20 -1.24 -4.65
CA GLN A 159 -23.12 -2.70 -4.69
C GLN A 159 -22.50 -3.32 -3.44
N THR A 160 -22.00 -2.49 -2.52
CA THR A 160 -21.13 -2.98 -1.44
C THR A 160 -21.49 -2.38 -0.09
N ALA A 161 -21.41 -3.21 0.95
CA ALA A 161 -21.24 -2.72 2.29
C ALA A 161 -19.83 -2.17 2.46
N PHE A 162 -19.65 -1.09 3.19
CA PHE A 162 -18.33 -0.48 3.37
C PHE A 162 -18.07 0.00 4.79
N ARG A 163 -16.78 0.12 5.10
CA ARG A 163 -16.26 0.80 6.29
C ARG A 163 -15.12 1.70 5.86
N LYS A 164 -14.97 2.82 6.52
CA LYS A 164 -13.83 3.73 6.33
C LYS A 164 -13.40 4.37 7.63
N PHE A 165 -12.14 4.78 7.68
CA PHE A 165 -11.65 5.73 8.67
C PHE A 165 -10.81 6.81 8.00
N ASP A 166 -10.70 7.94 8.67
CA ASP A 166 -9.92 9.12 8.23
C ASP A 166 -9.23 9.73 9.44
N VAL A 167 -7.91 9.65 9.50
CA VAL A 167 -7.10 10.22 10.59
C VAL A 167 -6.99 11.74 10.45
N THR A 168 -7.10 12.27 9.24
CA THR A 168 -7.03 13.72 8.99
C THR A 168 -8.27 14.47 9.50
N LYS A 169 -9.40 13.77 9.59
CA LYS A 169 -10.65 14.22 10.19
C LYS A 169 -11.14 13.11 11.09
N PRO A 170 -10.71 13.03 12.37
CA PRO A 170 -10.90 11.84 13.21
C PRO A 170 -12.31 11.26 13.12
N SER A 171 -12.46 10.26 12.30
CA SER A 171 -13.75 9.61 12.00
C SER A 171 -13.53 8.14 11.68
N GLY A 172 -14.47 7.31 12.07
CA GLY A 172 -14.39 5.86 11.91
C GLY A 172 -13.43 5.21 12.91
N SER A 173 -13.22 3.92 12.73
CA SER A 173 -12.36 3.10 13.60
C SER A 173 -11.85 1.89 12.83
N MET A 174 -10.69 1.37 13.24
CA MET A 174 -10.16 0.08 12.81
C MET A 174 -10.86 -1.11 13.46
N SER A 175 -11.58 -0.90 14.57
CA SER A 175 -12.32 -1.97 15.23
C SER A 175 -13.46 -2.45 14.32
N LEU A 176 -13.36 -3.68 13.91
CA LEU A 176 -14.31 -4.41 13.06
C LEU A 176 -15.38 -5.12 13.92
#